data_5b9f6f0674a06d662d7d48521097bcae
#
_entry.id   5b9f6f0674a06d662d7d48521097bcae
#
_cell.length_a   1.000
_cell.length_b   1.000
_cell.length_c   1.000
_cell.angle_alpha   90.00
_cell.angle_beta   90.00
_cell.angle_gamma   90.00
#
_symmetry.space_group_name_H-M   'P 1'
#
loop_
_entity.id
_entity.type
_entity.pdbx_description
1 polymer ?
#
loop_
_entity_poly.entity_id
_entity_poly.type
_entity_poly.pdbx_seq_one_letter_code
_entity_poly.pdbx_strand_id
1 'polypeptide(L)'
;MRRLLLLARADNFATGSLFSFVLGVGLYGLTYLYPVYLARVRGYSALQIGETMFVTGICMFFMAPISGKLMQRGVDPRIMLAVGFTGLAVGTYQASLLTSDWDFYELLVPQILRGISLMLIMIPVTTTALGTTPPWKLKNASGLFNLTRNLGGAVGLALINTLLNKRLDLHLARLHEQVTWGRAAAEEALAKLIEKMAHFGSDASLAATRKLALLVRKQATVMAIADVFWGLTILFLLIALLAPVVRRPNPQGGGGD
;
A
#
# COMPACT_ATOMS: atom_id res chain seq x y z
N MET A 1 26.07 -0.85 -33.36
CA MET A 1 25.55 -2.04 -32.67
C MET A 1 25.91 -2.09 -31.18
N ARG A 2 27.18 -1.98 -30.75
CA ARG A 2 27.59 -1.97 -29.32
C ARG A 2 26.91 -0.88 -28.45
N ARG A 3 26.73 0.34 -28.95
CA ARG A 3 26.03 1.41 -28.21
C ARG A 3 24.54 1.13 -27.99
N LEU A 4 23.86 0.51 -28.96
CA LEU A 4 22.44 0.10 -28.81
C LEU A 4 22.27 -1.04 -27.79
N LEU A 5 23.23 -2.00 -27.74
CA LEU A 5 23.25 -3.06 -26.74
C LEU A 5 23.55 -2.56 -25.32
N LEU A 6 24.39 -1.52 -25.18
CA LEU A 6 24.67 -0.89 -23.90
C LEU A 6 23.47 -0.06 -23.40
N LEU A 7 22.76 0.63 -24.30
CA LEU A 7 21.51 1.34 -23.98
C LEU A 7 20.41 0.32 -23.61
N ALA A 8 20.29 -0.79 -24.32
CA ALA A 8 19.32 -1.85 -23.98
C ALA A 8 19.61 -2.53 -22.63
N ARG A 9 20.88 -2.64 -22.22
CA ARG A 9 21.28 -3.14 -20.89
C ARG A 9 21.01 -2.10 -19.78
N ALA A 10 21.24 -0.81 -20.06
CA ALA A 10 20.90 0.27 -19.15
C ALA A 10 19.39 0.39 -18.93
N ASP A 11 18.59 0.17 -19.98
CA ASP A 11 17.13 0.23 -19.93
C ASP A 11 16.52 -0.85 -19.03
N ASN A 12 17.05 -2.09 -19.04
CA ASN A 12 16.54 -3.16 -18.18
C ASN A 12 16.85 -2.93 -16.69
N PHE A 13 18.02 -2.39 -16.37
CA PHE A 13 18.35 -2.03 -14.99
C PHE A 13 17.52 -0.83 -14.52
N ALA A 14 17.33 0.19 -15.38
CA ALA A 14 16.53 1.37 -15.06
C ALA A 14 15.04 1.00 -14.84
N THR A 15 14.47 0.19 -15.75
CA THR A 15 13.09 -0.29 -15.60
C THR A 15 12.93 -1.19 -14.36
N GLY A 16 13.85 -2.13 -14.12
CA GLY A 16 13.86 -2.97 -12.92
C GLY A 16 13.97 -2.14 -11.64
N SER A 17 14.79 -1.08 -11.65
CA SER A 17 14.92 -0.14 -10.54
C SER A 17 13.63 0.64 -10.30
N LEU A 18 12.92 1.08 -11.34
CA LEU A 18 11.62 1.73 -11.22
C LEU A 18 10.59 0.79 -10.56
N PHE A 19 10.50 -0.45 -11.02
CA PHE A 19 9.60 -1.44 -10.41
C PHE A 19 9.99 -1.74 -8.96
N SER A 20 11.29 -1.80 -8.66
CA SER A 20 11.80 -1.98 -7.30
C SER A 20 11.46 -0.79 -6.40
N PHE A 21 11.56 0.43 -6.92
CA PHE A 21 11.16 1.65 -6.21
C PHE A 21 9.68 1.62 -5.85
N VAL A 22 8.80 1.34 -6.83
CA VAL A 22 7.34 1.28 -6.58
C VAL A 22 6.97 0.09 -5.69
N LEU A 23 7.66 -1.05 -5.83
CA LEU A 23 7.53 -2.16 -4.88
C LEU A 23 7.87 -1.71 -3.45
N GLY A 24 8.92 -0.88 -3.29
CA GLY A 24 9.28 -0.27 -2.01
C GLY A 24 8.15 0.61 -1.46
N VAL A 25 7.56 1.48 -2.27
CA VAL A 25 6.39 2.29 -1.88
C VAL A 25 5.26 1.39 -1.40
N GLY A 26 4.92 0.34 -2.14
CA GLY A 26 3.86 -0.61 -1.77
C GLY A 26 4.16 -1.38 -0.49
N LEU A 27 5.36 -1.93 -0.38
CA LEU A 27 5.77 -2.74 0.76
C LEU A 27 5.72 -1.92 2.08
N TYR A 28 6.41 -0.79 2.12
CA TYR A 28 6.49 0.04 3.33
C TYR A 28 5.21 0.86 3.55
N GLY A 29 4.62 1.40 2.49
CA GLY A 29 3.40 2.19 2.59
C GLY A 29 2.21 1.41 3.12
N LEU A 30 1.96 0.21 2.60
CA LEU A 30 0.87 -0.64 3.08
C LEU A 30 1.16 -1.21 4.47
N THR A 31 2.44 -1.50 4.80
CA THR A 31 2.83 -1.91 6.16
C THR A 31 2.62 -0.78 7.19
N TYR A 32 2.60 0.46 6.77
CA TYR A 32 2.28 1.62 7.61
C TYR A 32 0.76 1.90 7.68
N LEU A 33 0.06 1.92 6.54
CA LEU A 33 -1.35 2.36 6.48
C LEU A 33 -2.31 1.45 7.24
N TYR A 34 -2.19 0.12 7.10
CA TYR A 34 -3.08 -0.81 7.79
C TYR A 34 -3.00 -0.71 9.31
N PRO A 35 -1.81 -0.73 9.95
CA PRO A 35 -1.70 -0.48 11.40
C PRO A 35 -2.22 0.89 11.83
N VAL A 36 -1.99 1.94 11.03
CA VAL A 36 -2.51 3.28 11.34
C VAL A 36 -4.04 3.30 11.37
N TYR A 37 -4.69 2.63 10.41
CA TYR A 37 -6.15 2.47 10.41
C TYR A 37 -6.60 1.69 11.65
N LEU A 38 -6.06 0.51 11.89
CA LEU A 38 -6.45 -0.35 13.00
C LEU A 38 -6.25 0.33 14.37
N ALA A 39 -5.14 1.03 14.56
CA ALA A 39 -4.85 1.76 15.80
C ALA A 39 -5.74 2.99 15.99
N ARG A 40 -5.82 3.87 14.97
CA ARG A 40 -6.49 5.17 15.11
C ARG A 40 -8.01 5.11 14.97
N VAL A 41 -8.53 4.20 14.14
CA VAL A 41 -9.97 4.10 13.83
C VAL A 41 -10.63 3.01 14.68
N ARG A 42 -9.99 1.83 14.79
CA ARG A 42 -10.55 0.68 15.54
C ARG A 42 -10.10 0.62 16.98
N GLY A 43 -8.99 1.29 17.33
CA GLY A 43 -8.43 1.24 18.68
C GLY A 43 -7.81 -0.11 19.04
N TYR A 44 -7.32 -0.85 18.04
CA TYR A 44 -6.71 -2.17 18.24
C TYR A 44 -5.40 -2.08 19.01
N SER A 45 -5.18 -3.04 19.88
CA SER A 45 -3.89 -3.28 20.52
C SER A 45 -2.83 -3.75 19.52
N ALA A 46 -1.56 -3.64 19.90
CA ALA A 46 -0.46 -4.11 19.04
C ALA A 46 -0.58 -5.59 18.68
N LEU A 47 -1.11 -6.44 19.58
CA LEU A 47 -1.33 -7.86 19.33
C LEU A 47 -2.38 -8.07 18.24
N GLN A 48 -3.54 -7.42 18.34
CA GLN A 48 -4.62 -7.51 17.35
C GLN A 48 -4.20 -7.00 15.97
N ILE A 49 -3.38 -5.93 15.93
CA ILE A 49 -2.77 -5.44 14.68
C ILE A 49 -1.85 -6.51 14.10
N GLY A 50 -1.01 -7.13 14.93
CA GLY A 50 -0.10 -8.20 14.53
C GLY A 50 -0.86 -9.41 13.95
N GLU A 51 -1.94 -9.85 14.59
CA GLU A 51 -2.80 -10.94 14.11
C GLU A 51 -3.41 -10.61 12.73
N THR A 52 -3.89 -9.38 12.53
CA THR A 52 -4.42 -8.95 11.24
C THR A 52 -3.33 -8.92 10.16
N MET A 53 -2.14 -8.42 10.48
CA MET A 53 -1.02 -8.33 9.54
C MET A 53 -0.38 -9.69 9.24
N PHE A 54 -0.52 -10.67 10.13
CA PHE A 54 0.01 -12.02 9.99
C PHE A 54 -0.54 -12.74 8.74
N VAL A 55 -1.78 -12.45 8.35
CA VAL A 55 -2.39 -12.98 7.12
C VAL A 55 -1.53 -12.70 5.89
N THR A 56 -1.03 -11.46 5.74
CA THR A 56 -0.12 -11.11 4.65
C THR A 56 1.16 -11.95 4.71
N GLY A 57 1.75 -12.14 5.89
CA GLY A 57 2.96 -12.94 6.09
C GLY A 57 2.80 -14.39 5.68
N ILE A 58 1.69 -15.03 6.07
CA ILE A 58 1.34 -16.40 5.66
C ILE A 58 1.24 -16.50 4.13
N CYS A 59 0.50 -15.59 3.50
CA CYS A 59 0.35 -15.58 2.04
C CYS A 59 1.69 -15.40 1.32
N MET A 60 2.56 -14.52 1.84
CA MET A 60 3.92 -14.35 1.32
C MET A 60 4.75 -15.64 1.45
N PHE A 61 4.67 -16.31 2.60
CA PHE A 61 5.42 -17.55 2.84
C PHE A 61 5.05 -18.65 1.84
N PHE A 62 3.76 -18.88 1.60
CA PHE A 62 3.33 -19.89 0.64
C PHE A 62 3.53 -19.46 -0.82
N MET A 63 3.39 -18.16 -1.10
CA MET A 63 3.52 -17.66 -2.48
C MET A 63 4.97 -17.53 -2.95
N ALA A 64 5.94 -17.40 -2.06
CA ALA A 64 7.35 -17.30 -2.41
C ALA A 64 7.87 -18.51 -3.23
N PRO A 65 7.70 -19.77 -2.77
CA PRO A 65 8.12 -20.94 -3.56
C PRO A 65 7.29 -21.11 -4.85
N ILE A 66 6.01 -20.73 -4.84
CA ILE A 66 5.14 -20.80 -6.03
C ILE A 66 5.66 -19.84 -7.10
N SER A 67 5.93 -18.59 -6.72
CA SER A 67 6.48 -17.58 -7.63
C SER A 67 7.85 -17.98 -8.16
N GLY A 68 8.71 -18.58 -7.33
CA GLY A 68 10.00 -19.14 -7.77
C GLY A 68 9.83 -20.27 -8.81
N LYS A 69 8.90 -21.20 -8.56
CA LYS A 69 8.59 -22.29 -9.50
C LYS A 69 8.00 -21.79 -10.83
N LEU A 70 7.16 -20.76 -10.79
CA LEU A 70 6.62 -20.12 -12.01
C LEU A 70 7.75 -19.57 -12.88
N MET A 71 8.72 -18.89 -12.27
CA MET A 71 9.92 -18.39 -12.95
C MET A 71 10.75 -19.52 -13.55
N GLN A 72 10.98 -20.63 -12.80
CA GLN A 72 11.73 -21.79 -13.27
C GLN A 72 11.03 -22.51 -14.43
N ARG A 73 9.68 -22.51 -14.46
CA ARG A 73 8.87 -23.06 -15.56
C ARG A 73 8.82 -22.15 -16.80
N GLY A 74 9.53 -21.04 -16.79
CA GLY A 74 9.63 -20.12 -17.93
C GLY A 74 8.43 -19.19 -18.10
N VAL A 75 7.61 -19.00 -17.06
CA VAL A 75 6.54 -17.99 -17.09
C VAL A 75 7.17 -16.60 -17.30
N ASP A 76 6.62 -15.84 -18.24
CA ASP A 76 7.15 -14.53 -18.58
C ASP A 76 7.11 -13.59 -17.36
N PRO A 77 8.27 -13.04 -16.94
CA PRO A 77 8.34 -12.09 -15.82
C PRO A 77 7.36 -10.91 -15.93
N ARG A 78 7.06 -10.48 -17.17
CA ARG A 78 6.13 -9.37 -17.44
C ARG A 78 4.71 -9.70 -16.99
N ILE A 79 4.28 -10.93 -17.27
CA ILE A 79 2.94 -11.40 -16.86
C ILE A 79 2.87 -11.44 -15.33
N MET A 80 3.91 -11.97 -14.69
CA MET A 80 3.97 -12.00 -13.21
C MET A 80 3.93 -10.61 -12.60
N LEU A 81 4.67 -9.65 -13.18
CA LEU A 81 4.65 -8.25 -12.75
C LEU A 81 3.29 -7.61 -12.96
N ALA A 82 2.70 -7.77 -14.16
CA ALA A 82 1.37 -7.22 -14.46
C ALA A 82 0.30 -7.77 -13.50
N VAL A 83 0.27 -9.10 -13.31
CA VAL A 83 -0.67 -9.75 -12.37
C VAL A 83 -0.42 -9.31 -10.93
N GLY A 84 0.84 -9.24 -10.51
CA GLY A 84 1.19 -8.80 -9.16
C GLY A 84 0.79 -7.35 -8.88
N PHE A 85 1.12 -6.40 -9.76
CA PHE A 85 0.72 -5.00 -9.57
C PHE A 85 -0.79 -4.79 -9.72
N THR A 86 -1.46 -5.53 -10.59
CA THR A 86 -2.93 -5.52 -10.68
C THR A 86 -3.55 -6.07 -9.39
N GLY A 87 -3.01 -7.15 -8.84
CA GLY A 87 -3.45 -7.69 -7.55
C GLY A 87 -3.27 -6.71 -6.39
N LEU A 88 -2.14 -5.98 -6.34
CA LEU A 88 -1.95 -4.87 -5.38
C LEU A 88 -2.98 -3.76 -5.61
N ALA A 89 -3.24 -3.38 -6.86
CA ALA A 89 -4.22 -2.36 -7.20
C ALA A 89 -5.64 -2.77 -6.77
N VAL A 90 -6.05 -4.02 -7.02
CA VAL A 90 -7.36 -4.53 -6.58
C VAL A 90 -7.45 -4.55 -5.06
N GLY A 91 -6.41 -5.02 -4.37
CA GLY A 91 -6.38 -5.05 -2.90
C GLY A 91 -6.42 -3.66 -2.27
N THR A 92 -5.70 -2.69 -2.85
CA THR A 92 -5.74 -1.28 -2.38
C THR A 92 -7.04 -0.58 -2.77
N TYR A 93 -7.65 -0.91 -3.91
CA TYR A 93 -8.98 -0.44 -4.26
C TYR A 93 -10.03 -0.92 -3.27
N GLN A 94 -10.04 -2.21 -2.92
CA GLN A 94 -10.93 -2.70 -1.87
C GLN A 94 -10.68 -1.97 -0.55
N ALA A 95 -9.41 -1.80 -0.16
CA ALA A 95 -9.06 -1.06 1.05
C ALA A 95 -9.43 0.44 0.98
N SER A 96 -9.61 1.04 -0.20
CA SER A 96 -10.12 2.41 -0.33
C SER A 96 -11.60 2.56 -0.01
N LEU A 97 -12.34 1.45 0.04
CA LEU A 97 -13.76 1.42 0.42
C LEU A 97 -13.97 1.21 1.93
N LEU A 98 -12.90 1.25 2.71
CA LEU A 98 -12.94 1.04 4.17
C LEU A 98 -13.88 2.01 4.87
N THR A 99 -14.57 1.51 5.89
CA THR A 99 -15.46 2.28 6.76
C THR A 99 -14.90 2.33 8.19
N SER A 100 -15.61 3.01 9.10
CA SER A 100 -15.25 3.04 10.52
C SER A 100 -15.37 1.69 11.23
N ASP A 101 -16.05 0.71 10.60
CA ASP A 101 -16.48 -0.54 11.22
C ASP A 101 -15.78 -1.77 10.67
N TRP A 102 -14.96 -1.60 9.63
CA TRP A 102 -14.17 -2.69 9.06
C TRP A 102 -13.25 -3.32 10.11
N ASP A 103 -13.29 -4.63 10.15
CA ASP A 103 -12.60 -5.46 11.12
C ASP A 103 -11.63 -6.44 10.44
N PHE A 104 -11.20 -7.47 11.16
CA PHE A 104 -10.31 -8.52 10.65
C PHE A 104 -10.85 -9.16 9.36
N TYR A 105 -12.14 -9.50 9.33
CA TYR A 105 -12.73 -10.24 8.20
C TYR A 105 -12.82 -9.42 6.92
N GLU A 106 -13.18 -8.16 7.00
CA GLU A 106 -13.24 -7.26 5.84
C GLU A 106 -11.83 -6.95 5.28
N LEU A 107 -10.83 -6.92 6.16
CA LEU A 107 -9.44 -6.71 5.77
C LEU A 107 -8.76 -7.99 5.25
N LEU A 108 -9.37 -9.16 5.43
CA LEU A 108 -8.77 -10.44 5.08
C LEU A 108 -8.44 -10.52 3.58
N VAL A 109 -9.38 -10.18 2.71
CA VAL A 109 -9.20 -10.23 1.26
C VAL A 109 -8.11 -9.26 0.79
N PRO A 110 -8.11 -7.96 1.16
CA PRO A 110 -6.99 -7.06 0.86
C PRO A 110 -5.63 -7.56 1.34
N GLN A 111 -5.54 -8.17 2.52
CA GLN A 111 -4.28 -8.70 3.07
C GLN A 111 -3.79 -9.93 2.33
N ILE A 112 -4.67 -10.83 1.92
CA ILE A 112 -4.34 -11.99 1.08
C ILE A 112 -3.82 -11.53 -0.28
N LEU A 113 -4.56 -10.65 -0.96
CA LEU A 113 -4.15 -10.09 -2.25
C LEU A 113 -2.78 -9.40 -2.15
N ARG A 114 -2.56 -8.64 -1.09
CA ARG A 114 -1.28 -7.99 -0.82
C ARG A 114 -0.14 -9.02 -0.71
N GLY A 115 -0.30 -10.06 0.11
CA GLY A 115 0.73 -11.07 0.33
C GLY A 115 1.10 -11.83 -0.95
N ILE A 116 0.11 -12.27 -1.71
CA ILE A 116 0.28 -12.96 -2.99
C ILE A 116 0.99 -12.04 -3.99
N SER A 117 0.49 -10.83 -4.14
CA SER A 117 0.96 -9.86 -5.13
C SER A 117 2.39 -9.41 -4.88
N LEU A 118 2.77 -9.18 -3.62
CA LEU A 118 4.14 -8.80 -3.26
C LEU A 118 5.15 -9.86 -3.70
N MET A 119 4.85 -11.15 -3.55
CA MET A 119 5.77 -12.22 -3.97
C MET A 119 5.79 -12.39 -5.49
N LEU A 120 4.64 -12.21 -6.16
CA LEU A 120 4.57 -12.20 -7.63
C LEU A 120 5.35 -11.05 -8.28
N ILE A 121 5.59 -9.96 -7.54
CA ILE A 121 6.39 -8.83 -8.02
C ILE A 121 7.85 -8.99 -7.60
N MET A 122 8.11 -9.31 -6.34
CA MET A 122 9.44 -9.29 -5.74
C MET A 122 10.43 -10.22 -6.44
N ILE A 123 10.00 -11.43 -6.77
CA ILE A 123 10.85 -12.43 -7.40
C ILE A 123 11.22 -12.04 -8.84
N PRO A 124 10.25 -11.77 -9.75
CA PRO A 124 10.61 -11.41 -11.12
C PRO A 124 11.32 -10.06 -11.24
N VAL A 125 11.01 -9.06 -10.40
CA VAL A 125 11.75 -7.78 -10.39
C VAL A 125 13.22 -8.02 -10.06
N THR A 126 13.50 -8.83 -9.04
CA THR A 126 14.89 -9.12 -8.62
C THR A 126 15.64 -9.91 -9.69
N THR A 127 15.02 -10.96 -10.25
CA THR A 127 15.65 -11.79 -11.29
C THR A 127 15.87 -11.03 -12.59
N THR A 128 14.94 -10.18 -13.00
CA THR A 128 15.07 -9.38 -14.24
C THR A 128 16.13 -8.29 -14.09
N ALA A 129 16.17 -7.61 -12.94
CA ALA A 129 17.16 -6.55 -12.70
C ALA A 129 18.59 -7.09 -12.57
N LEU A 130 18.77 -8.23 -11.89
CA LEU A 130 20.08 -8.78 -11.58
C LEU A 130 20.54 -9.85 -12.56
N GLY A 131 19.63 -10.55 -13.24
CA GLY A 131 19.92 -11.66 -14.15
C GLY A 131 20.68 -11.25 -15.43
N THR A 132 20.69 -9.96 -15.80
CA THR A 132 21.48 -9.42 -16.92
C THR A 132 22.83 -8.86 -16.49
N THR A 133 23.12 -8.90 -15.17
CA THR A 133 24.34 -8.30 -14.61
C THR A 133 25.48 -9.30 -14.60
N PRO A 134 26.69 -8.94 -15.09
CA PRO A 134 27.86 -9.80 -15.03
C PRO A 134 28.22 -10.20 -13.59
N PRO A 135 28.72 -11.43 -13.33
CA PRO A 135 28.98 -11.94 -11.97
C PRO A 135 29.86 -11.00 -11.09
N TRP A 136 30.86 -10.37 -11.67
CA TRP A 136 31.76 -9.44 -10.94
C TRP A 136 31.10 -8.14 -10.51
N LYS A 137 30.01 -7.73 -11.15
CA LYS A 137 29.22 -6.53 -10.81
C LYS A 137 27.99 -6.86 -9.97
N LEU A 138 27.64 -8.14 -9.80
CA LEU A 138 26.40 -8.57 -9.15
C LEU A 138 26.27 -8.04 -7.72
N LYS A 139 27.35 -8.03 -6.95
CA LYS A 139 27.38 -7.49 -5.58
C LYS A 139 26.99 -6.01 -5.54
N ASN A 140 27.58 -5.20 -6.40
CA ASN A 140 27.30 -3.75 -6.47
C ASN A 140 25.90 -3.47 -7.02
N ALA A 141 25.48 -4.21 -8.05
CA ALA A 141 24.14 -4.09 -8.63
C ALA A 141 23.04 -4.47 -7.63
N SER A 142 23.23 -5.54 -6.86
CA SER A 142 22.33 -5.98 -5.80
C SER A 142 22.23 -4.92 -4.69
N GLY A 143 23.35 -4.33 -4.27
CA GLY A 143 23.35 -3.23 -3.31
C GLY A 143 22.55 -2.02 -3.79
N LEU A 144 22.79 -1.59 -5.03
CA LEU A 144 22.08 -0.45 -5.63
C LEU A 144 20.59 -0.74 -5.84
N PHE A 145 20.24 -1.95 -6.23
CA PHE A 145 18.85 -2.40 -6.37
C PHE A 145 18.09 -2.37 -5.04
N ASN A 146 18.70 -2.87 -3.96
CA ASN A 146 18.11 -2.81 -2.62
C ASN A 146 18.02 -1.37 -2.10
N LEU A 147 19.03 -0.54 -2.38
CA LEU A 147 19.00 0.89 -2.07
C LEU A 147 17.80 1.57 -2.75
N THR A 148 17.56 1.30 -4.04
CA THR A 148 16.42 1.85 -4.78
C THR A 148 15.08 1.46 -4.17
N ARG A 149 14.93 0.20 -3.72
CA ARG A 149 13.74 -0.25 -3.01
C ARG A 149 13.53 0.49 -1.69
N ASN A 150 14.59 0.62 -0.90
CA ASN A 150 14.53 1.31 0.40
C ASN A 150 14.26 2.81 0.22
N LEU A 151 14.85 3.45 -0.79
CA LEU A 151 14.52 4.84 -1.17
C LEU A 151 13.06 4.97 -1.58
N GLY A 152 12.54 4.03 -2.39
CA GLY A 152 11.12 3.97 -2.74
C GLY A 152 10.24 3.89 -1.50
N GLY A 153 10.62 3.07 -0.54
CA GLY A 153 9.92 2.97 0.76
C GLY A 153 9.96 4.26 1.57
N ALA A 154 11.12 4.89 1.69
CA ALA A 154 11.28 6.14 2.45
C ALA A 154 10.51 7.30 1.81
N VAL A 155 10.65 7.48 0.50
CA VAL A 155 9.91 8.50 -0.26
C VAL A 155 8.41 8.21 -0.23
N GLY A 156 8.03 6.95 -0.42
CA GLY A 156 6.64 6.50 -0.35
C GLY A 156 5.99 6.81 0.99
N LEU A 157 6.66 6.47 2.10
CA LEU A 157 6.17 6.80 3.46
C LEU A 157 6.02 8.29 3.68
N ALA A 158 6.99 9.10 3.23
CA ALA A 158 6.92 10.56 3.37
C ALA A 158 5.73 11.14 2.58
N LEU A 159 5.54 10.68 1.33
CA LEU A 159 4.41 11.11 0.49
C LEU A 159 3.07 10.65 1.07
N ILE A 160 2.96 9.40 1.49
CA ILE A 160 1.75 8.84 2.12
C ILE A 160 1.38 9.62 3.36
N ASN A 161 2.35 9.90 4.26
CA ASN A 161 2.10 10.64 5.49
C ASN A 161 1.69 12.09 5.21
N THR A 162 2.36 12.75 4.27
CA THR A 162 2.00 14.11 3.84
C THR A 162 0.59 14.17 3.25
N LEU A 163 0.26 13.21 2.37
CA LEU A 163 -1.06 13.13 1.76
C LEU A 163 -2.13 12.83 2.82
N LEU A 164 -1.85 11.89 3.72
CA LEU A 164 -2.75 11.53 4.82
C LEU A 164 -3.10 12.75 5.68
N ASN A 165 -2.10 13.53 6.09
CA ASN A 165 -2.33 14.72 6.92
C ASN A 165 -3.10 15.80 6.15
N LYS A 166 -2.73 16.11 4.90
CA LYS A 166 -3.45 17.09 4.07
C LYS A 166 -4.91 16.69 3.82
N ARG A 167 -5.16 15.38 3.57
CA ARG A 167 -6.53 14.88 3.37
C ARG A 167 -7.32 14.88 4.68
N LEU A 168 -6.67 14.56 5.80
CA LEU A 168 -7.29 14.65 7.11
C LEU A 168 -7.76 16.08 7.41
N ASP A 169 -6.90 17.08 7.21
CA ASP A 169 -7.24 18.48 7.44
C ASP A 169 -8.38 18.93 6.52
N LEU A 170 -8.36 18.52 5.24
CA LEU A 170 -9.41 18.82 4.27
C LEU A 170 -10.77 18.22 4.71
N HIS A 171 -10.78 16.94 5.09
CA HIS A 171 -12.00 16.27 5.51
C HIS A 171 -12.51 16.80 6.85
N LEU A 172 -11.62 17.14 7.77
CA LEU A 172 -11.99 17.81 9.02
C LEU A 172 -12.67 19.16 8.75
N ALA A 173 -12.10 20.01 7.90
CA ALA A 173 -12.70 21.29 7.53
C ALA A 173 -14.11 21.10 6.94
N ARG A 174 -14.26 20.18 5.96
CA ARG A 174 -15.54 19.88 5.33
C ARG A 174 -16.59 19.33 6.31
N LEU A 175 -16.17 18.43 7.21
CA LEU A 175 -17.09 17.87 8.22
C LEU A 175 -17.45 18.90 9.28
N HIS A 176 -16.54 19.79 9.68
CA HIS A 176 -16.86 20.88 10.59
C HIS A 176 -17.91 21.83 10.00
N GLU A 177 -17.84 22.15 8.70
CA GLU A 177 -18.88 22.93 7.99
C GLU A 177 -20.25 22.23 8.01
N GLN A 178 -20.27 20.88 8.08
CA GLN A 178 -21.50 20.11 8.17
C GLN A 178 -22.06 20.00 9.60
N VAL A 179 -21.22 20.19 10.62
CA VAL A 179 -21.56 20.06 12.06
C VAL A 179 -21.58 21.45 12.69
N THR A 180 -22.22 22.43 12.05
CA THR A 180 -22.44 23.79 12.58
C THR A 180 -23.84 23.93 13.20
N TRP A 181 -23.95 24.87 14.15
CA TRP A 181 -25.24 25.28 14.70
C TRP A 181 -26.21 25.70 13.57
N GLY A 182 -27.48 25.33 13.72
CA GLY A 182 -28.50 25.59 12.71
C GLY A 182 -28.68 24.48 11.66
N ARG A 183 -27.87 23.41 11.71
CA ARG A 183 -28.12 22.22 10.90
C ARG A 183 -28.87 21.17 11.70
N ALA A 184 -30.10 20.88 11.31
CA ALA A 184 -30.99 19.94 12.00
C ALA A 184 -30.33 18.58 12.28
N ALA A 185 -29.59 18.02 11.33
CA ALA A 185 -28.89 16.74 11.50
C ALA A 185 -27.79 16.77 12.59
N ALA A 186 -27.07 17.89 12.71
CA ALA A 186 -26.02 18.05 13.74
C ALA A 186 -26.64 18.22 15.12
N GLU A 187 -27.72 19.01 15.20
CA GLU A 187 -28.46 19.23 16.46
C GLU A 187 -29.14 17.96 16.94
N GLU A 188 -29.76 17.19 16.05
CA GLU A 188 -30.36 15.90 16.37
C GLU A 188 -29.28 14.87 16.86
N ALA A 189 -28.14 14.82 16.18
CA ALA A 189 -27.05 13.95 16.60
C ALA A 189 -26.48 14.35 17.97
N LEU A 190 -26.35 15.66 18.23
CA LEU A 190 -25.91 16.16 19.52
C LEU A 190 -26.95 15.88 20.62
N ALA A 191 -28.24 16.09 20.34
CA ALA A 191 -29.32 15.80 21.29
C ALA A 191 -29.35 14.32 21.70
N LYS A 192 -29.23 13.41 20.72
CA LYS A 192 -29.13 11.94 21.00
C LYS A 192 -27.89 11.60 21.82
N LEU A 193 -26.78 12.30 21.63
CA LEU A 193 -25.56 12.09 22.42
C LEU A 193 -25.73 12.63 23.83
N ILE A 194 -26.38 13.78 24.04
CA ILE A 194 -26.67 14.35 25.35
C ILE A 194 -27.56 13.38 26.14
N GLU A 195 -28.63 12.88 25.53
CA GLU A 195 -29.53 11.88 26.14
C GLU A 195 -28.76 10.62 26.59
N LYS A 196 -27.89 10.08 25.72
CA LYS A 196 -27.03 8.91 26.07
C LYS A 196 -26.03 9.21 27.17
N MET A 197 -25.67 10.46 27.38
CA MET A 197 -24.71 10.92 28.37
C MET A 197 -25.36 11.59 29.58
N ALA A 198 -26.69 11.48 29.75
CA ALA A 198 -27.43 12.08 30.85
C ALA A 198 -26.92 11.66 32.24
N HIS A 199 -26.25 10.49 32.35
CA HIS A 199 -25.62 10.02 33.59
C HIS A 199 -24.44 10.89 34.06
N PHE A 200 -23.89 11.79 33.22
CA PHE A 200 -22.87 12.78 33.59
C PHE A 200 -23.47 14.04 34.19
N GLY A 201 -24.80 14.14 34.39
CA GLY A 201 -25.47 15.26 35.01
C GLY A 201 -25.23 16.58 34.27
N SER A 202 -24.78 17.64 34.98
CA SER A 202 -24.51 18.96 34.38
C SER A 202 -23.49 18.96 33.25
N ASP A 203 -22.60 17.99 33.21
CA ASP A 203 -21.51 17.87 32.21
C ASP A 203 -21.90 17.09 30.95
N ALA A 204 -23.15 16.60 30.89
CA ALA A 204 -23.64 15.78 29.76
C ALA A 204 -23.48 16.49 28.42
N SER A 205 -23.75 17.79 28.33
CA SER A 205 -23.63 18.54 27.07
C SER A 205 -22.16 18.68 26.62
N LEU A 206 -21.25 18.91 27.56
CA LEU A 206 -19.81 19.00 27.28
C LEU A 206 -19.25 17.62 26.85
N ALA A 207 -19.67 16.57 27.54
CA ALA A 207 -19.27 15.19 27.20
C ALA A 207 -19.80 14.78 25.80
N ALA A 208 -21.05 15.12 25.48
CA ALA A 208 -21.66 14.88 24.17
C ALA A 208 -20.94 15.63 23.05
N THR A 209 -20.61 16.92 23.27
CA THR A 209 -19.85 17.72 22.28
C THR A 209 -18.46 17.16 22.04
N ARG A 210 -17.74 16.76 23.09
CA ARG A 210 -16.44 16.08 22.95
C ARG A 210 -16.56 14.76 22.17
N LYS A 211 -17.60 13.98 22.45
CA LYS A 211 -17.85 12.72 21.75
C LYS A 211 -18.15 12.95 20.28
N LEU A 212 -18.96 13.96 19.95
CA LEU A 212 -19.26 14.33 18.56
C LEU A 212 -18.00 14.73 17.81
N ALA A 213 -17.15 15.58 18.42
CA ALA A 213 -15.88 15.97 17.83
C ALA A 213 -14.94 14.76 17.56
N LEU A 214 -14.90 13.79 18.47
CA LEU A 214 -14.15 12.55 18.27
C LEU A 214 -14.71 11.71 17.12
N LEU A 215 -16.03 11.61 16.97
CA LEU A 215 -16.67 10.91 15.86
C LEU A 215 -16.37 11.58 14.52
N VAL A 216 -16.46 12.91 14.46
CA VAL A 216 -16.08 13.69 13.26
C VAL A 216 -14.62 13.44 12.90
N ARG A 217 -13.71 13.51 13.86
CA ARG A 217 -12.27 13.23 13.63
C ARG A 217 -12.02 11.79 13.18
N LYS A 218 -12.72 10.82 13.78
CA LYS A 218 -12.65 9.41 13.38
C LYS A 218 -13.07 9.26 11.92
N GLN A 219 -14.21 9.84 11.53
CA GLN A 219 -14.71 9.78 10.16
C GLN A 219 -13.77 10.48 9.17
N ALA A 220 -13.25 11.65 9.51
CA ALA A 220 -12.24 12.34 8.69
C ALA A 220 -10.98 11.47 8.47
N THR A 221 -10.55 10.75 9.52
CA THR A 221 -9.39 9.84 9.44
C THR A 221 -9.67 8.67 8.49
N VAL A 222 -10.87 8.08 8.54
CA VAL A 222 -11.29 7.02 7.63
C VAL A 222 -11.23 7.52 6.18
N MET A 223 -11.85 8.67 5.89
CA MET A 223 -11.87 9.26 4.55
C MET A 223 -10.46 9.59 4.04
N ALA A 224 -9.60 10.13 4.90
CA ALA A 224 -8.22 10.44 4.54
C ALA A 224 -7.41 9.18 4.20
N ILE A 225 -7.57 8.10 4.96
CA ILE A 225 -6.92 6.81 4.70
C ILE A 225 -7.45 6.19 3.39
N ALA A 226 -8.77 6.27 3.14
CA ALA A 226 -9.39 5.83 1.90
C ALA A 226 -8.81 6.55 0.67
N ASP A 227 -8.64 7.87 0.75
CA ASP A 227 -8.03 8.68 -0.32
C ASP A 227 -6.58 8.25 -0.62
N VAL A 228 -5.81 7.91 0.42
CA VAL A 228 -4.43 7.42 0.25
C VAL A 228 -4.41 6.05 -0.42
N PHE A 229 -5.29 5.12 -0.01
CA PHE A 229 -5.42 3.82 -0.68
C PHE A 229 -5.83 3.98 -2.14
N TRP A 230 -6.73 4.93 -2.44
CA TRP A 230 -7.13 5.28 -3.80
C TRP A 230 -5.94 5.76 -4.64
N GLY A 231 -5.11 6.65 -4.07
CA GLY A 231 -3.88 7.11 -4.71
C GLY A 231 -2.90 5.98 -5.01
N LEU A 232 -2.72 5.05 -4.07
CA LEU A 232 -1.90 3.84 -4.28
C LEU A 232 -2.48 2.92 -5.36
N THR A 233 -3.80 2.79 -5.43
CA THR A 233 -4.48 2.03 -6.48
C THR A 233 -4.12 2.56 -7.86
N ILE A 234 -4.21 3.87 -8.06
CA ILE A 234 -3.82 4.52 -9.34
C ILE A 234 -2.35 4.24 -9.65
N LEU A 235 -1.46 4.43 -8.67
CA LEU A 235 -0.03 4.17 -8.83
C LEU A 235 0.23 2.74 -9.30
N PHE A 236 -0.36 1.74 -8.64
CA PHE A 236 -0.14 0.33 -8.98
C PHE A 236 -0.76 -0.05 -10.33
N LEU A 237 -1.91 0.51 -10.70
CA LEU A 237 -2.49 0.32 -12.04
C LEU A 237 -1.59 0.91 -13.13
N LEU A 238 -1.07 2.12 -12.94
CA LEU A 238 -0.15 2.73 -13.91
C LEU A 238 1.11 1.89 -14.10
N ILE A 239 1.65 1.35 -13.02
CA ILE A 239 2.84 0.48 -13.07
C ILE A 239 2.50 -0.88 -13.68
N ALA A 240 1.32 -1.44 -13.43
CA ALA A 240 0.86 -2.68 -14.08
C ALA A 240 0.79 -2.51 -15.61
N LEU A 241 0.31 -1.37 -16.09
CA LEU A 241 0.27 -1.03 -17.52
C LEU A 241 1.67 -0.86 -18.14
N LEU A 242 2.68 -0.53 -17.34
CA LEU A 242 4.07 -0.43 -17.79
C LEU A 242 4.81 -1.78 -17.76
N ALA A 243 4.24 -2.83 -17.16
CA ALA A 243 4.88 -4.15 -17.09
C ALA A 243 5.29 -4.74 -18.46
N PRO A 244 4.52 -4.59 -19.57
CA PRO A 244 4.91 -5.08 -20.90
C PRO A 244 6.17 -4.40 -21.47
N VAL A 245 6.52 -3.20 -20.98
CA VAL A 245 7.70 -2.43 -21.44
C VAL A 245 9.02 -3.08 -20.98
N VAL A 246 8.98 -3.88 -19.90
CA VAL A 246 10.14 -4.65 -19.42
C VAL A 246 10.62 -5.59 -20.52
N ARG A 247 11.89 -5.54 -20.92
CA ARG A 247 12.45 -6.43 -21.93
C ARG A 247 12.80 -7.79 -21.33
N ARG A 248 12.52 -8.87 -22.05
CA ARG A 248 12.89 -10.23 -21.61
C ARG A 248 14.40 -10.31 -21.36
N PRO A 249 14.85 -10.88 -20.23
CA PRO A 249 16.24 -11.25 -20.08
C PRO A 249 16.58 -12.27 -21.17
N ASN A 250 17.60 -11.99 -21.98
CA ASN A 250 18.03 -12.93 -23.01
C ASN A 250 18.85 -14.04 -22.32
N PRO A 251 18.43 -15.32 -22.32
CA PRO A 251 19.14 -16.39 -21.62
C PRO A 251 20.52 -16.71 -22.19
N GLN A 252 20.88 -16.13 -23.33
CA GLN A 252 22.10 -16.48 -24.10
C GLN A 252 23.29 -15.53 -23.87
N GLY A 253 23.34 -14.77 -22.75
CA GLY A 253 24.48 -13.89 -22.44
C GLY A 253 25.59 -14.51 -21.57
N GLY A 254 25.56 -15.79 -21.29
CA GLY A 254 26.48 -16.50 -20.41
C GLY A 254 27.39 -17.54 -21.08
N GLY A 255 27.67 -17.42 -22.36
CA GLY A 255 28.59 -18.33 -23.03
C GLY A 255 29.19 -17.68 -24.27
N GLY A 256 30.43 -17.25 -24.20
CA GLY A 256 31.19 -16.77 -25.34
C GLY A 256 32.36 -15.89 -24.95
N ASP A 257 33.51 -16.57 -24.76
CA ASP A 257 34.91 -16.14 -24.86
C ASP A 257 35.41 -15.15 -23.81
#